data_87ba767f3b757c1d979ed19126f6f34a
#
_entry.id   87ba767f3b757c1d979ed19126f6f34a
#
_cell.length_a   1.000
_cell.length_b   1.000
_cell.length_c   1.000
_cell.angle_alpha   90.00
_cell.angle_beta   90.00
_cell.angle_gamma   90.00
#
_symmetry.space_group_name_H-M   'P 1'
#
loop_
_entity.id
_entity.type
_entity.pdbx_description
1 polymer ?
#
loop_
_entity_poly.entity_id
_entity_poly.type
_entity_poly.pdbx_seq_one_letter_code
_entity_poly.pdbx_strand_id
1 'polypeptide(L)'
;MNIKTKKNNSNKLAINMAIALITGLIVGTGFLLLRENLIANGNAGLWQTINKILFQDISVEGANDAIGIFYILGQLFVNSLQLVIVPMVFTSIALAMCRITDTKKLGRISYKTILGFLATSVFALILACIFGMTAHKLGFFNVSIENIASQTGSTGSNPLLVFVQTIPNNIASVFTQNGRILSIVFLAVVTGLCLNKLEDQIQVLKKLLEDVNQIITLFLSFVITKFGPIAIFVLITRTFAIYGVEHLKPALAYVVTVVVALLIFLVFGYALFILIAARLNPFIFVKKISKVALFGFSTSSSASSLPLNTKTTVEELGVSEEIASFTLPLGMTINMNGTAIMQVIAAIFIASSAGYEITVGNIAIISLLALIASIGTPAAPGAGAIILFTVLTGMGYQNDAALLAYSLILAINRPVEMLVTSLNVVGDAATAVVVAKSENALDEEIYNSTEAVLENA
;
A
#
# COMPACT_ATOMS: atom_id res chain seq x y z
N MET A 1 4.28 -7.80 -25.02
CA MET A 1 5.45 -8.16 -24.17
C MET A 1 5.12 -9.44 -23.44
N ASN A 2 5.84 -10.52 -23.66
CA ASN A 2 5.47 -11.90 -23.29
C ASN A 2 5.29 -12.07 -21.77
N ILE A 3 4.26 -12.78 -21.33
CA ILE A 3 3.92 -13.06 -19.90
C ILE A 3 5.11 -13.71 -19.16
N LYS A 4 5.89 -14.56 -19.85
CA LYS A 4 7.11 -15.18 -19.32
C LYS A 4 8.21 -14.15 -18.97
N THR A 5 8.36 -13.08 -19.74
CA THR A 5 9.34 -12.00 -19.49
C THR A 5 8.95 -11.12 -18.31
N LYS A 6 7.65 -10.85 -18.10
CA LYS A 6 7.16 -10.09 -16.94
C LYS A 6 7.32 -10.86 -15.61
N LYS A 7 7.04 -12.17 -15.62
CA LYS A 7 7.22 -13.04 -14.44
C LYS A 7 8.69 -13.14 -14.04
N ASN A 8 9.60 -13.23 -15.01
CA ASN A 8 11.03 -13.31 -14.77
C ASN A 8 11.60 -11.99 -14.17
N ASN A 9 11.09 -10.83 -14.60
CA ASN A 9 11.51 -9.53 -14.10
C ASN A 9 10.98 -9.25 -12.67
N SER A 10 9.77 -9.69 -12.32
CA SER A 10 9.23 -9.53 -10.97
C SER A 10 9.99 -10.37 -9.94
N ASN A 11 10.29 -11.63 -10.29
CA ASN A 11 11.10 -12.51 -9.43
C ASN A 11 12.52 -11.97 -9.24
N LYS A 12 13.14 -11.44 -10.32
CA LYS A 12 14.47 -10.85 -10.24
C LYS A 12 14.50 -9.61 -9.34
N LEU A 13 13.46 -8.77 -9.38
CA LEU A 13 13.36 -7.61 -8.50
C LEU A 13 13.23 -8.04 -7.02
N ALA A 14 12.36 -9.00 -6.72
CA ALA A 14 12.19 -9.52 -5.37
C ALA A 14 13.50 -10.12 -4.81
N ILE A 15 14.22 -10.88 -5.64
CA ILE A 15 15.53 -11.44 -5.28
C ILE A 15 16.55 -10.30 -5.02
N ASN A 16 16.63 -9.31 -5.90
CA ASN A 16 17.56 -8.19 -5.72
C ASN A 16 17.26 -7.39 -4.44
N MET A 17 15.98 -7.17 -4.12
CA MET A 17 15.58 -6.52 -2.87
C MET A 17 15.92 -7.36 -1.63
N ALA A 18 15.71 -8.68 -1.69
CA ALA A 18 16.08 -9.60 -0.62
C ALA A 18 17.61 -9.64 -0.42
N ILE A 19 18.40 -9.68 -1.49
CA ILE A 19 19.86 -9.59 -1.41
C ILE A 19 20.28 -8.24 -0.80
N ALA A 20 19.69 -7.14 -1.23
CA ALA A 20 19.98 -5.80 -0.69
C ALA A 20 19.64 -5.72 0.81
N LEU A 21 18.52 -6.30 1.24
CA LEU A 21 18.15 -6.39 2.64
C LEU A 21 19.18 -7.19 3.46
N ILE A 22 19.51 -8.41 3.02
CA ILE A 22 20.44 -9.29 3.73
C ILE A 22 21.84 -8.66 3.78
N THR A 23 22.33 -8.16 2.67
CA THR A 23 23.65 -7.49 2.63
C THR A 23 23.65 -6.20 3.45
N GLY A 24 22.56 -5.43 3.45
CA GLY A 24 22.39 -4.26 4.29
C GLY A 24 22.40 -4.58 5.78
N LEU A 25 21.75 -5.68 6.18
CA LEU A 25 21.79 -6.19 7.56
C LEU A 25 23.20 -6.60 7.98
N ILE A 26 23.90 -7.36 7.15
CA ILE A 26 25.27 -7.82 7.43
C ILE A 26 26.23 -6.62 7.58
N VAL A 27 26.20 -5.72 6.60
CA VAL A 27 27.08 -4.55 6.60
C VAL A 27 26.73 -3.59 7.74
N GLY A 28 25.42 -3.34 7.97
CA GLY A 28 24.97 -2.49 9.08
C GLY A 28 25.35 -3.03 10.45
N THR A 29 25.18 -4.34 10.67
CA THR A 29 25.63 -5.02 11.90
C THR A 29 27.16 -4.97 12.04
N GLY A 30 27.90 -5.10 10.93
CA GLY A 30 29.34 -4.94 10.93
C GLY A 30 29.77 -3.52 11.38
N PHE A 31 29.08 -2.48 10.90
CA PHE A 31 29.33 -1.10 11.37
C PHE A 31 28.90 -0.87 12.81
N LEU A 32 27.84 -1.53 13.29
CA LEU A 32 27.45 -1.50 14.70
C LEU A 32 28.56 -2.07 15.58
N LEU A 33 29.05 -3.27 15.27
CA LEU A 33 30.15 -3.88 16.02
C LEU A 33 31.44 -3.05 15.97
N LEU A 34 31.75 -2.45 14.82
CA LEU A 34 32.85 -1.53 14.68
C LEU A 34 32.69 -0.31 15.59
N ARG A 35 31.48 0.26 15.65
CA ARG A 35 31.15 1.39 16.52
C ARG A 35 31.39 1.05 17.98
N GLU A 36 30.83 -0.08 18.42
CA GLU A 36 30.97 -0.54 19.82
C GLU A 36 32.43 -0.77 20.19
N ASN A 37 33.19 -1.42 19.30
CA ASN A 37 34.61 -1.67 19.50
C ASN A 37 35.43 -0.36 19.57
N LEU A 38 35.19 0.60 18.66
CA LEU A 38 35.88 1.88 18.66
C LEU A 38 35.59 2.71 19.92
N ILE A 39 34.31 2.70 20.37
CA ILE A 39 33.94 3.42 21.61
C ILE A 39 34.59 2.77 22.83
N ALA A 40 34.53 1.41 22.93
CA ALA A 40 35.13 0.68 24.05
C ALA A 40 36.64 0.87 24.15
N ASN A 41 37.34 1.05 23.02
CA ASN A 41 38.79 1.27 22.96
C ASN A 41 39.18 2.76 23.03
N GLY A 42 38.27 3.66 23.35
CA GLY A 42 38.56 5.11 23.51
C GLY A 42 38.70 5.86 22.17
N ASN A 43 38.44 5.23 21.05
CA ASN A 43 38.57 5.82 19.70
C ASN A 43 37.23 6.37 19.15
N ALA A 44 36.40 6.93 20.02
CA ALA A 44 35.09 7.50 19.65
C ALA A 44 35.19 8.57 18.53
N GLY A 45 36.30 9.32 18.45
CA GLY A 45 36.55 10.30 17.38
C GLY A 45 36.61 9.68 15.98
N LEU A 46 37.15 8.46 15.84
CA LEU A 46 37.16 7.74 14.56
C LEU A 46 35.73 7.36 14.14
N TRP A 47 34.92 6.87 15.09
CA TRP A 47 33.50 6.60 14.78
C TRP A 47 32.74 7.86 14.36
N GLN A 48 32.96 8.99 15.05
CA GLN A 48 32.34 10.27 14.67
C GLN A 48 32.71 10.67 13.24
N THR A 49 33.95 10.45 12.83
CA THR A 49 34.39 10.72 11.44
C THR A 49 33.69 9.80 10.43
N ILE A 50 33.62 8.51 10.71
CA ILE A 50 32.91 7.53 9.88
C ILE A 50 31.43 7.91 9.76
N ASN A 51 30.80 8.23 10.89
CA ASN A 51 29.40 8.65 10.94
C ASN A 51 29.14 9.91 10.11
N LYS A 52 29.98 10.95 10.23
CA LYS A 52 29.89 12.19 9.45
C LYS A 52 29.96 11.91 7.94
N ILE A 53 30.84 11.03 7.52
CA ILE A 53 31.04 10.73 6.08
C ILE A 53 29.92 9.86 5.54
N LEU A 54 29.48 8.83 6.28
CA LEU A 54 28.60 7.81 5.75
C LEU A 54 27.13 8.00 6.16
N PHE A 55 26.83 8.21 7.45
CA PHE A 55 25.50 7.97 7.98
C PHE A 55 24.78 9.19 8.50
N GLN A 56 25.51 10.25 8.86
CA GLN A 56 24.95 11.43 9.52
C GLN A 56 23.88 12.10 8.65
N ASP A 57 22.81 12.52 9.30
CA ASP A 57 21.82 13.40 8.70
C ASP A 57 22.43 14.79 8.49
N ILE A 58 22.46 15.22 7.24
CA ILE A 58 23.02 16.52 6.86
C ILE A 58 22.03 17.68 7.00
N SER A 59 20.75 17.38 7.28
CA SER A 59 19.70 18.39 7.47
C SER A 59 19.62 18.93 8.90
N VAL A 60 20.28 18.25 9.84
CA VAL A 60 20.26 18.62 11.25
C VAL A 60 21.18 19.83 11.50
N GLU A 61 20.74 20.75 12.34
CA GLU A 61 21.51 21.93 12.74
C GLU A 61 22.86 21.51 13.34
N GLY A 62 23.96 22.10 12.86
CA GLY A 62 25.34 21.77 13.27
C GLY A 62 26.01 20.64 12.46
N ALA A 63 25.35 20.08 11.44
CA ALA A 63 25.93 19.05 10.58
C ALA A 63 26.66 19.58 9.33
N ASN A 64 27.11 20.83 9.35
CA ASN A 64 27.71 21.52 8.19
C ASN A 64 28.95 20.81 7.61
N ASP A 65 29.66 20.02 8.40
CA ASP A 65 30.85 19.28 7.99
C ASP A 65 30.53 17.80 7.61
N ALA A 66 29.25 17.41 7.67
CA ALA A 66 28.85 16.03 7.35
C ALA A 66 28.61 15.86 5.85
N ILE A 67 29.00 14.69 5.32
CA ILE A 67 28.73 14.29 3.93
C ILE A 67 27.49 13.40 3.86
N GLY A 68 27.32 12.46 4.78
CA GLY A 68 26.13 11.63 4.93
C GLY A 68 25.75 10.84 3.69
N ILE A 69 26.67 10.13 3.04
CA ILE A 69 26.43 9.46 1.74
C ILE A 69 25.21 8.56 1.77
N PHE A 70 25.08 7.70 2.80
CA PHE A 70 23.95 6.80 2.94
C PHE A 70 22.65 7.56 3.23
N TYR A 71 22.72 8.64 4.02
CA TYR A 71 21.59 9.54 4.24
C TYR A 71 21.10 10.15 2.92
N ILE A 72 22.02 10.76 2.14
CA ILE A 72 21.66 11.40 0.86
C ILE A 72 20.99 10.40 -0.10
N LEU A 73 21.59 9.22 -0.30
CA LEU A 73 21.02 8.22 -1.19
C LEU A 73 19.65 7.73 -0.72
N GLY A 74 19.50 7.49 0.57
CA GLY A 74 18.22 7.12 1.17
C GLY A 74 17.16 8.20 0.99
N GLN A 75 17.53 9.47 1.27
CA GLN A 75 16.61 10.60 1.18
C GLN A 75 16.22 10.92 -0.27
N LEU A 76 17.12 10.79 -1.23
CA LEU A 76 16.79 10.92 -2.66
C LEU A 76 15.76 9.89 -3.10
N PHE A 77 15.87 8.66 -2.59
CA PHE A 77 14.87 7.64 -2.86
C PHE A 77 13.51 8.01 -2.25
N VAL A 78 13.47 8.37 -0.97
CA VAL A 78 12.24 8.78 -0.29
C VAL A 78 11.60 9.99 -0.99
N ASN A 79 12.38 11.01 -1.32
CA ASN A 79 11.88 12.19 -2.05
C ASN A 79 11.33 11.84 -3.43
N SER A 80 11.98 10.89 -4.15
CA SER A 80 11.49 10.43 -5.45
C SER A 80 10.13 9.72 -5.34
N LEU A 81 9.88 9.00 -4.23
CA LEU A 81 8.58 8.40 -3.95
C LEU A 81 7.54 9.46 -3.60
N GLN A 82 7.90 10.44 -2.77
CA GLN A 82 7.01 11.53 -2.36
C GLN A 82 6.58 12.42 -3.53
N LEU A 83 7.46 12.63 -4.51
CA LEU A 83 7.21 13.45 -5.70
C LEU A 83 5.98 12.99 -6.49
N VAL A 84 5.74 11.69 -6.54
CA VAL A 84 4.66 11.12 -7.35
C VAL A 84 3.33 11.01 -6.62
N ILE A 85 3.27 11.20 -5.30
CA ILE A 85 2.07 10.96 -4.49
C ILE A 85 0.89 11.78 -5.00
N VAL A 86 1.00 13.11 -4.98
CA VAL A 86 -0.09 14.02 -5.33
C VAL A 86 -0.61 13.79 -6.74
N PRO A 87 0.24 13.84 -7.79
CA PRO A 87 -0.25 13.68 -9.16
C PRO A 87 -0.79 12.28 -9.42
N MET A 88 -0.24 11.24 -8.78
CA MET A 88 -0.68 9.87 -8.93
C MET A 88 -2.06 9.63 -8.31
N VAL A 89 -2.27 10.07 -7.07
CA VAL A 89 -3.56 9.97 -6.39
C VAL A 89 -4.64 10.71 -7.18
N PHE A 90 -4.34 11.94 -7.63
CA PHE A 90 -5.28 12.73 -8.40
C PHE A 90 -5.67 12.04 -9.71
N THR A 91 -4.71 11.65 -10.53
CA THR A 91 -4.98 11.04 -11.85
C THR A 91 -5.64 9.68 -11.73
N SER A 92 -5.18 8.82 -10.82
CA SER A 92 -5.73 7.46 -10.64
C SER A 92 -7.19 7.51 -10.20
N ILE A 93 -7.54 8.35 -9.22
CA ILE A 93 -8.92 8.46 -8.73
C ILE A 93 -9.82 9.14 -9.76
N ALA A 94 -9.37 10.23 -10.40
CA ALA A 94 -10.16 10.89 -11.43
C ALA A 94 -10.48 9.94 -12.59
N LEU A 95 -9.50 9.15 -13.06
CA LEU A 95 -9.70 8.15 -14.12
C LEU A 95 -10.60 7.00 -13.67
N ALA A 96 -10.52 6.56 -12.41
CA ALA A 96 -11.42 5.56 -11.85
C ALA A 96 -12.89 6.05 -11.87
N MET A 97 -13.10 7.30 -11.46
CA MET A 97 -14.46 7.92 -11.47
C MET A 97 -15.02 8.13 -12.89
N CYS A 98 -14.15 8.37 -13.89
CA CYS A 98 -14.59 8.46 -15.30
C CYS A 98 -15.17 7.15 -15.86
N ARG A 99 -14.91 6.00 -15.23
CA ARG A 99 -15.38 4.69 -15.68
C ARG A 99 -16.77 4.31 -15.15
N ILE A 100 -17.36 5.13 -14.29
CA ILE A 100 -18.69 4.88 -13.70
C ILE A 100 -19.73 5.29 -14.73
N THR A 101 -20.33 4.34 -15.44
CA THR A 101 -21.23 4.60 -16.58
C THR A 101 -22.70 4.72 -16.16
N ASP A 102 -23.43 5.60 -16.83
CA ASP A 102 -24.76 6.12 -16.41
C ASP A 102 -25.98 5.41 -17.06
N THR A 103 -25.82 4.26 -17.74
CA THR A 103 -26.99 3.50 -18.22
C THR A 103 -27.70 2.82 -17.06
N LYS A 104 -29.04 2.81 -17.04
CA LYS A 104 -29.83 2.31 -15.89
C LYS A 104 -29.43 0.92 -15.39
N LYS A 105 -29.09 -0.03 -16.27
CA LYS A 105 -28.62 -1.36 -15.89
C LYS A 105 -27.18 -1.31 -15.38
N LEU A 106 -26.30 -0.61 -16.11
CA LEU A 106 -24.90 -0.47 -15.76
C LEU A 106 -24.72 0.42 -14.52
N GLY A 107 -25.58 1.42 -14.32
CA GLY A 107 -25.63 2.23 -13.08
C GLY A 107 -25.97 1.38 -11.85
N ARG A 108 -26.89 0.38 -11.96
CA ARG A 108 -27.21 -0.54 -10.88
C ARG A 108 -26.06 -1.49 -10.58
N ILE A 109 -25.42 -2.04 -11.60
CA ILE A 109 -24.21 -2.88 -11.45
C ILE A 109 -23.10 -2.06 -10.79
N SER A 110 -22.84 -0.81 -11.25
CA SER A 110 -21.83 0.10 -10.69
C SER A 110 -22.10 0.38 -9.21
N TYR A 111 -23.31 0.73 -8.85
CA TYR A 111 -23.70 0.99 -7.46
C TYR A 111 -23.47 -0.24 -6.57
N LYS A 112 -23.92 -1.42 -7.00
CA LYS A 112 -23.73 -2.67 -6.24
C LYS A 112 -22.25 -3.05 -6.11
N THR A 113 -21.48 -2.84 -7.17
CA THR A 113 -20.03 -3.08 -7.18
C THR A 113 -19.32 -2.19 -6.18
N ILE A 114 -19.58 -0.88 -6.19
CA ILE A 114 -18.98 0.07 -5.25
C ILE A 114 -19.41 -0.25 -3.82
N LEU A 115 -20.69 -0.58 -3.61
CA LEU A 115 -21.18 -0.96 -2.29
C LEU A 115 -20.49 -2.23 -1.78
N GLY A 116 -20.27 -3.23 -2.65
CA GLY A 116 -19.53 -4.45 -2.32
C GLY A 116 -18.08 -4.17 -1.94
N PHE A 117 -17.40 -3.32 -2.70
CA PHE A 117 -16.03 -2.89 -2.38
C PHE A 117 -15.96 -2.14 -1.04
N LEU A 118 -16.87 -1.20 -0.80
CA LEU A 118 -16.92 -0.47 0.47
C LEU A 118 -17.21 -1.40 1.65
N ALA A 119 -18.15 -2.33 1.49
CA ALA A 119 -18.47 -3.30 2.54
C ALA A 119 -17.24 -4.15 2.90
N THR A 120 -16.55 -4.73 1.92
CA THR A 120 -15.34 -5.52 2.16
C THR A 120 -14.21 -4.67 2.72
N SER A 121 -14.08 -3.41 2.31
CA SER A 121 -13.09 -2.47 2.86
C SER A 121 -13.34 -2.13 4.33
N VAL A 122 -14.59 -1.92 4.74
CA VAL A 122 -14.93 -1.70 6.15
C VAL A 122 -14.56 -2.91 7.01
N PHE A 123 -14.87 -4.14 6.55
CA PHE A 123 -14.45 -5.35 7.26
C PHE A 123 -12.93 -5.49 7.33
N ALA A 124 -12.22 -5.16 6.26
CA ALA A 124 -10.76 -5.16 6.21
C ALA A 124 -10.16 -4.18 7.22
N LEU A 125 -10.70 -2.95 7.31
CA LEU A 125 -10.26 -1.93 8.25
C LEU A 125 -10.52 -2.32 9.71
N ILE A 126 -11.69 -2.89 10.02
CA ILE A 126 -12.02 -3.38 11.36
C ILE A 126 -11.00 -4.46 11.77
N LEU A 127 -10.72 -5.42 10.89
CA LEU A 127 -9.73 -6.47 11.14
C LEU A 127 -8.34 -5.87 11.39
N ALA A 128 -7.92 -4.93 10.54
CA ALA A 128 -6.63 -4.26 10.66
C ALA A 128 -6.48 -3.51 11.99
N CYS A 129 -7.53 -2.80 12.43
CA CYS A 129 -7.56 -2.13 13.71
C CYS A 129 -7.44 -3.13 14.87
N ILE A 130 -8.17 -4.26 14.84
CA ILE A 130 -8.08 -5.29 15.87
C ILE A 130 -6.65 -5.83 15.97
N PHE A 131 -6.05 -6.24 14.85
CA PHE A 131 -4.70 -6.79 14.85
C PHE A 131 -3.63 -5.76 15.22
N GLY A 132 -3.68 -4.56 14.65
CA GLY A 132 -2.74 -3.49 14.94
C GLY A 132 -2.79 -3.06 16.41
N MET A 133 -4.00 -2.87 16.96
CA MET A 133 -4.19 -2.51 18.37
C MET A 133 -3.79 -3.63 19.33
N THR A 134 -4.07 -4.87 18.97
CA THR A 134 -3.66 -6.03 19.80
C THR A 134 -2.13 -6.09 19.86
N ALA A 135 -1.44 -5.98 18.73
CA ALA A 135 0.02 -5.99 18.68
C ALA A 135 0.62 -4.81 19.46
N HIS A 136 0.02 -3.60 19.35
CA HIS A 136 0.44 -2.44 20.14
C HIS A 136 0.26 -2.65 21.63
N LYS A 137 -0.93 -3.09 22.08
CA LYS A 137 -1.21 -3.33 23.51
C LYS A 137 -0.37 -4.44 24.13
N LEU A 138 0.02 -5.44 23.34
CA LEU A 138 0.94 -6.50 23.77
C LEU A 138 2.41 -6.05 23.78
N GLY A 139 2.69 -4.81 23.38
CA GLY A 139 4.05 -4.24 23.38
C GLY A 139 4.93 -4.73 22.24
N PHE A 140 4.36 -5.42 21.23
CA PHE A 140 5.15 -5.94 20.11
C PHE A 140 5.75 -4.85 19.22
N PHE A 141 5.15 -3.66 19.23
CA PHE A 141 5.58 -2.49 18.46
C PHE A 141 6.45 -1.52 19.28
N ASN A 142 6.68 -1.80 20.55
CA ASN A 142 7.47 -0.90 21.39
C ASN A 142 8.95 -0.99 21.01
N VAL A 143 9.52 0.14 20.68
CA VAL A 143 10.95 0.36 20.50
C VAL A 143 11.40 1.31 21.59
N SER A 144 12.36 0.90 22.42
CA SER A 144 13.03 1.80 23.34
C SER A 144 14.03 2.65 22.54
N ILE A 145 13.56 3.71 21.91
CA ILE A 145 14.44 4.69 21.29
C ILE A 145 14.88 5.64 22.41
N GLU A 146 15.91 5.24 23.18
CA GLU A 146 16.58 6.14 24.12
C GLU A 146 17.22 7.26 23.30
N ASN A 147 16.85 8.51 23.57
CA ASN A 147 17.37 9.76 22.98
C ASN A 147 16.68 10.35 21.73
N ILE A 148 15.46 9.99 21.40
CA ILE A 148 14.67 10.93 20.62
C ILE A 148 13.95 11.83 21.62
N ALA A 149 14.38 13.11 21.67
CA ALA A 149 13.67 14.11 22.45
C ALA A 149 12.17 13.98 22.13
N SER A 150 11.35 13.76 23.16
CA SER A 150 9.91 13.64 23.04
C SER A 150 9.36 14.92 22.39
N GLN A 151 9.41 14.97 21.09
CA GLN A 151 8.59 15.91 20.34
C GLN A 151 7.18 15.41 20.51
N THR A 152 6.47 16.04 21.43
CA THR A 152 5.03 15.89 21.52
C THR A 152 4.47 16.14 20.13
N GLY A 153 4.03 15.06 19.48
CA GLY A 153 3.27 15.17 18.25
C GLY A 153 2.19 16.21 18.46
N SER A 154 1.89 16.99 17.47
CA SER A 154 0.95 18.12 17.56
C SER A 154 -0.29 17.66 18.33
N THR A 155 -0.36 18.12 19.58
CA THR A 155 -1.44 17.79 20.50
C THR A 155 -2.76 18.25 19.90
N GLY A 156 -3.61 17.29 19.55
CA GLY A 156 -5.04 17.51 19.61
C GLY A 156 -5.63 18.55 18.68
N SER A 157 -5.35 18.52 17.37
CA SER A 157 -6.31 19.10 16.45
C SER A 157 -7.57 18.23 16.49
N ASN A 158 -8.74 18.87 16.65
CA ASN A 158 -10.02 18.14 16.66
C ASN A 158 -10.10 17.23 15.42
N PRO A 159 -10.28 15.90 15.59
CA PRO A 159 -10.34 14.96 14.44
C PRO A 159 -11.35 15.35 13.37
N LEU A 160 -12.40 16.09 13.74
CA LEU A 160 -13.41 16.59 12.80
C LEU A 160 -12.89 17.67 11.84
N LEU A 161 -11.76 18.32 12.13
CA LEU A 161 -11.13 19.27 11.20
C LEU A 161 -10.73 18.61 9.87
N VAL A 162 -10.45 17.32 9.88
CA VAL A 162 -10.19 16.52 8.68
C VAL A 162 -11.35 16.61 7.68
N PHE A 163 -12.61 16.58 8.16
CA PHE A 163 -13.79 16.73 7.29
C PHE A 163 -13.92 18.15 6.74
N VAL A 164 -13.64 19.17 7.55
CA VAL A 164 -13.69 20.57 7.08
C VAL A 164 -12.61 20.83 6.03
N GLN A 165 -11.44 20.24 6.19
CA GLN A 165 -10.32 20.38 5.26
C GLN A 165 -10.47 19.57 3.97
N THR A 166 -11.48 18.69 3.88
CA THR A 166 -11.75 17.89 2.66
C THR A 166 -12.04 18.78 1.46
N ILE A 167 -12.83 19.85 1.64
CA ILE A 167 -13.12 20.81 0.58
C ILE A 167 -12.11 21.95 0.66
N PRO A 168 -11.18 22.06 -0.30
CA PRO A 168 -10.17 23.10 -0.24
C PRO A 168 -10.73 24.46 -0.67
N ASN A 169 -10.23 25.51 -0.04
CA ASN A 169 -10.53 26.90 -0.43
C ASN A 169 -9.64 27.42 -1.57
N ASN A 170 -8.59 26.69 -1.92
CA ASN A 170 -7.67 27.04 -3.00
C ASN A 170 -7.07 25.77 -3.62
N ILE A 171 -7.29 25.59 -4.93
CA ILE A 171 -6.82 24.43 -5.68
C ILE A 171 -5.28 24.34 -5.69
N ALA A 172 -4.60 25.46 -5.90
CA ALA A 172 -3.13 25.46 -5.96
C ALA A 172 -2.51 24.96 -4.66
N SER A 173 -3.05 25.35 -3.49
CA SER A 173 -2.53 24.91 -2.20
C SER A 173 -2.63 23.38 -1.96
N VAL A 174 -3.54 22.72 -2.64
CA VAL A 174 -3.74 21.27 -2.55
C VAL A 174 -2.61 20.51 -3.25
N PHE A 175 -2.18 21.02 -4.40
CA PHE A 175 -1.11 20.38 -5.18
C PHE A 175 0.31 20.66 -4.66
N THR A 176 0.46 21.61 -3.74
CA THR A 176 1.78 21.97 -3.17
C THR A 176 2.11 21.24 -1.87
N GLN A 177 1.18 20.48 -1.28
CA GLN A 177 1.36 19.86 0.02
C GLN A 177 0.91 18.39 -0.01
N ASN A 178 1.86 17.47 0.18
CA ASN A 178 1.57 16.02 0.26
C ASN A 178 0.61 15.64 1.39
N GLY A 179 0.47 16.46 2.43
CA GLY A 179 -0.44 16.22 3.56
C GLY A 179 -1.92 16.51 3.29
N ARG A 180 -2.28 17.14 2.16
CA ARG A 180 -3.67 17.48 1.83
C ARG A 180 -4.39 16.42 0.99
N ILE A 181 -4.17 15.16 1.32
CA ILE A 181 -4.66 14.02 0.51
C ILE A 181 -6.17 14.00 0.38
N LEU A 182 -6.92 14.26 1.46
CA LEU A 182 -8.39 14.31 1.37
C LEU A 182 -8.89 15.35 0.40
N SER A 183 -8.24 16.53 0.36
CA SER A 183 -8.57 17.58 -0.60
C SER A 183 -8.21 17.16 -2.03
N ILE A 184 -7.08 16.44 -2.23
CA ILE A 184 -6.69 15.91 -3.54
C ILE A 184 -7.72 14.89 -4.02
N VAL A 185 -8.15 13.98 -3.14
CA VAL A 185 -9.17 12.97 -3.43
C VAL A 185 -10.50 13.62 -3.78
N PHE A 186 -10.95 14.59 -2.98
CA PHE A 186 -12.16 15.34 -3.28
C PHE A 186 -12.11 15.97 -4.69
N LEU A 187 -11.03 16.69 -5.01
CA LEU A 187 -10.86 17.28 -6.34
C LEU A 187 -10.81 16.21 -7.44
N ALA A 188 -10.14 15.07 -7.20
CA ALA A 188 -10.07 13.98 -8.16
C ALA A 188 -11.44 13.35 -8.43
N VAL A 189 -12.24 13.12 -7.39
CA VAL A 189 -13.60 12.58 -7.49
C VAL A 189 -14.50 13.57 -8.26
N VAL A 190 -14.50 14.84 -7.87
CA VAL A 190 -15.29 15.88 -8.58
C VAL A 190 -14.87 15.97 -10.05
N THR A 191 -13.57 16.04 -10.33
CA THR A 191 -13.05 16.11 -11.70
C THR A 191 -13.47 14.87 -12.50
N GLY A 192 -13.31 13.67 -11.95
CA GLY A 192 -13.67 12.43 -12.63
C GLY A 192 -15.16 12.31 -12.92
N LEU A 193 -16.03 12.68 -11.96
CA LEU A 193 -17.49 12.70 -12.16
C LEU A 193 -17.92 13.76 -13.20
N CYS A 194 -17.30 14.95 -13.19
CA CYS A 194 -17.55 15.97 -14.19
C CYS A 194 -17.13 15.52 -15.59
N LEU A 195 -15.95 14.90 -15.72
CA LEU A 195 -15.47 14.35 -16.98
C LEU A 195 -16.36 13.22 -17.50
N ASN A 196 -16.86 12.38 -16.62
CA ASN A 196 -17.81 11.33 -16.96
C ASN A 196 -19.09 11.94 -17.55
N LYS A 197 -19.66 12.95 -16.90
CA LYS A 197 -20.89 13.63 -17.36
C LYS A 197 -20.70 14.42 -18.67
N LEU A 198 -19.49 14.88 -18.95
CA LEU A 198 -19.13 15.69 -20.13
C LEU A 198 -18.38 14.87 -21.19
N GLU A 199 -18.51 13.54 -21.18
CA GLU A 199 -17.70 12.59 -21.98
C GLU A 199 -17.67 12.96 -23.47
N ASP A 200 -18.78 13.39 -24.02
CA ASP A 200 -18.89 13.79 -25.45
C ASP A 200 -18.23 15.14 -25.77
N GLN A 201 -17.97 15.96 -24.76
CA GLN A 201 -17.52 17.36 -24.97
C GLN A 201 -16.03 17.54 -24.57
N ILE A 202 -15.50 16.77 -23.63
CA ILE A 202 -14.17 16.99 -23.04
C ILE A 202 -13.33 15.69 -23.07
N GLN A 203 -12.77 15.38 -24.24
CA GLN A 203 -11.87 14.23 -24.42
C GLN A 203 -10.40 14.56 -24.09
N VAL A 204 -9.96 15.80 -24.33
CA VAL A 204 -8.56 16.20 -24.20
C VAL A 204 -8.07 16.09 -22.76
N LEU A 205 -8.87 16.52 -21.78
CA LEU A 205 -8.47 16.47 -20.38
C LEU A 205 -8.38 15.03 -19.86
N LYS A 206 -9.32 14.16 -20.26
CA LYS A 206 -9.27 12.72 -19.91
C LYS A 206 -8.00 12.08 -20.44
N LYS A 207 -7.67 12.32 -21.71
CA LYS A 207 -6.45 11.81 -22.34
C LYS A 207 -5.19 12.36 -21.66
N LEU A 208 -5.18 13.64 -21.31
CA LEU A 208 -4.07 14.26 -20.57
C LEU A 208 -3.85 13.55 -19.21
N LEU A 209 -4.93 13.26 -18.46
CA LEU A 209 -4.83 12.55 -17.20
C LEU A 209 -4.30 11.11 -17.39
N GLU A 210 -4.71 10.43 -18.47
CA GLU A 210 -4.18 9.10 -18.83
C GLU A 210 -2.68 9.15 -19.13
N ASP A 211 -2.25 10.10 -19.95
CA ASP A 211 -0.84 10.28 -20.32
C ASP A 211 0.02 10.65 -19.09
N VAL A 212 -0.44 11.56 -18.25
CA VAL A 212 0.23 11.94 -17.00
C VAL A 212 0.33 10.74 -16.05
N ASN A 213 -0.76 9.96 -15.90
CA ASN A 213 -0.74 8.75 -15.06
C ASN A 213 0.26 7.71 -15.56
N GLN A 214 0.38 7.54 -16.89
CA GLN A 214 1.36 6.62 -17.50
C GLN A 214 2.80 7.09 -17.24
N ILE A 215 3.09 8.38 -17.40
CA ILE A 215 4.42 8.96 -17.14
C ILE A 215 4.81 8.74 -15.68
N ILE A 216 3.91 9.03 -14.75
CA ILE A 216 4.15 8.88 -13.30
C ILE A 216 4.37 7.41 -12.95
N THR A 217 3.56 6.50 -13.50
CA THR A 217 3.69 5.05 -13.29
C THR A 217 5.02 4.53 -13.84
N LEU A 218 5.46 5.03 -14.99
CA LEU A 218 6.77 4.67 -15.57
C LEU A 218 7.92 5.16 -14.69
N PHE A 219 7.89 6.41 -14.24
CA PHE A 219 8.87 6.98 -13.32
C PHE A 219 8.93 6.19 -12.00
N LEU A 220 7.77 5.94 -11.38
CA LEU A 220 7.67 5.15 -10.16
C LEU A 220 8.25 3.74 -10.34
N SER A 221 7.92 3.07 -11.45
CA SER A 221 8.47 1.76 -11.80
C SER A 221 9.99 1.80 -11.93
N PHE A 222 10.55 2.85 -12.54
CA PHE A 222 12.01 3.04 -12.62
C PHE A 222 12.63 3.21 -11.23
N VAL A 223 12.07 4.08 -10.39
CA VAL A 223 12.55 4.33 -9.02
C VAL A 223 12.56 3.03 -8.22
N ILE A 224 11.45 2.27 -8.24
CA ILE A 224 11.34 1.02 -7.49
C ILE A 224 12.29 -0.06 -8.02
N THR A 225 12.35 -0.25 -9.35
CA THR A 225 13.08 -1.39 -9.93
C THR A 225 14.58 -1.18 -10.01
N LYS A 226 15.03 0.05 -10.22
CA LYS A 226 16.44 0.36 -10.41
C LYS A 226 17.08 0.95 -9.16
N PHE A 227 16.41 1.88 -8.53
CA PHE A 227 16.96 2.55 -7.35
C PHE A 227 16.57 1.84 -6.04
N GLY A 228 15.41 1.15 -6.00
CA GLY A 228 14.90 0.48 -4.80
C GLY A 228 15.88 -0.47 -4.12
N PRO A 229 16.56 -1.41 -4.82
CA PRO A 229 17.55 -2.28 -4.17
C PRO A 229 18.71 -1.51 -3.54
N ILE A 230 19.23 -0.47 -4.20
CA ILE A 230 20.30 0.38 -3.67
C ILE A 230 19.80 1.12 -2.42
N ALA A 231 18.61 1.70 -2.49
CA ALA A 231 18.00 2.42 -1.38
C ALA A 231 17.75 1.50 -0.17
N ILE A 232 17.24 0.30 -0.38
CA ILE A 232 17.06 -0.70 0.69
C ILE A 232 18.40 -1.00 1.37
N PHE A 233 19.44 -1.27 0.60
CA PHE A 233 20.77 -1.52 1.14
C PHE A 233 21.26 -0.37 2.01
N VAL A 234 21.22 0.88 1.51
CA VAL A 234 21.75 2.04 2.24
C VAL A 234 20.90 2.40 3.47
N LEU A 235 19.57 2.32 3.35
CA LEU A 235 18.64 2.60 4.47
C LEU A 235 18.81 1.59 5.60
N ILE A 236 18.86 0.30 5.29
CA ILE A 236 19.07 -0.76 6.28
C ILE A 236 20.45 -0.65 6.91
N THR A 237 21.50 -0.50 6.10
CA THR A 237 22.87 -0.35 6.62
C THR A 237 22.95 0.83 7.58
N ARG A 238 22.43 2.00 7.20
CA ARG A 238 22.40 3.19 8.05
C ARG A 238 21.66 2.95 9.36
N THR A 239 20.46 2.34 9.26
CA THR A 239 19.63 2.07 10.44
C THR A 239 20.36 1.18 11.45
N PHE A 240 20.95 0.07 10.99
CA PHE A 240 21.64 -0.85 11.88
C PHE A 240 22.96 -0.28 12.42
N ALA A 241 23.70 0.48 11.63
CA ALA A 241 24.92 1.13 12.06
C ALA A 241 24.69 2.17 13.19
N ILE A 242 23.57 2.92 13.10
CA ILE A 242 23.26 3.99 14.06
C ILE A 242 22.47 3.47 15.27
N TYR A 243 21.40 2.71 15.02
CA TYR A 243 20.40 2.38 16.04
C TYR A 243 20.49 0.93 16.56
N GLY A 244 21.30 0.06 15.92
CA GLY A 244 21.49 -1.31 16.33
C GLY A 244 20.37 -2.27 15.90
N VAL A 245 20.46 -3.52 16.40
CA VAL A 245 19.54 -4.61 16.03
C VAL A 245 18.20 -4.59 16.76
N GLU A 246 18.04 -3.74 17.77
CA GLU A 246 16.84 -3.68 18.62
C GLU A 246 15.57 -3.31 17.83
N HIS A 247 15.72 -2.55 16.75
CA HIS A 247 14.61 -2.20 15.84
C HIS A 247 14.12 -3.36 14.98
N LEU A 248 14.89 -4.45 14.87
CA LEU A 248 14.51 -5.59 14.04
C LEU A 248 13.32 -6.36 14.63
N LYS A 249 13.28 -6.50 15.95
CA LYS A 249 12.20 -7.24 16.62
C LYS A 249 10.82 -6.62 16.40
N PRO A 250 10.60 -5.32 16.61
CA PRO A 250 9.34 -4.65 16.29
C PRO A 250 9.00 -4.65 14.80
N ALA A 251 10.00 -4.52 13.92
CA ALA A 251 9.79 -4.59 12.48
C ALA A 251 9.34 -6.00 12.02
N LEU A 252 9.90 -7.06 12.61
CA LEU A 252 9.43 -8.44 12.39
C LEU A 252 8.02 -8.65 12.95
N ALA A 253 7.72 -8.10 14.14
CA ALA A 253 6.38 -8.15 14.71
C ALA A 253 5.35 -7.46 13.80
N TYR A 254 5.69 -6.33 13.19
CA TYR A 254 4.88 -5.70 12.17
C TYR A 254 4.61 -6.65 10.99
N VAL A 255 5.64 -7.24 10.39
CA VAL A 255 5.48 -8.18 9.25
C VAL A 255 4.58 -9.34 9.62
N VAL A 256 4.82 -9.98 10.78
CA VAL A 256 3.99 -11.11 11.25
C VAL A 256 2.54 -10.68 11.44
N THR A 257 2.31 -9.53 12.09
CA THR A 257 0.95 -9.02 12.33
C THR A 257 0.20 -8.78 11.04
N VAL A 258 0.85 -8.14 10.06
CA VAL A 258 0.23 -7.86 8.75
C VAL A 258 -0.03 -9.16 7.98
N VAL A 259 0.95 -10.07 7.91
CA VAL A 259 0.82 -11.34 7.19
C VAL A 259 -0.33 -12.17 7.78
N VAL A 260 -0.43 -12.26 9.10
CA VAL A 260 -1.54 -12.99 9.76
C VAL A 260 -2.88 -12.34 9.45
N ALA A 261 -3.00 -11.01 9.56
CA ALA A 261 -4.22 -10.29 9.24
C ALA A 261 -4.64 -10.50 7.77
N LEU A 262 -3.69 -10.39 6.84
CA LEU A 262 -3.95 -10.60 5.40
C LEU A 262 -4.39 -12.04 5.11
N LEU A 263 -3.74 -13.04 5.70
CA LEU A 263 -4.12 -14.46 5.50
C LEU A 263 -5.51 -14.75 6.07
N ILE A 264 -5.82 -14.23 7.24
CA ILE A 264 -7.15 -14.40 7.84
C ILE A 264 -8.21 -13.74 6.95
N PHE A 265 -7.97 -12.54 6.45
CA PHE A 265 -8.94 -11.88 5.58
C PHE A 265 -9.06 -12.56 4.22
N LEU A 266 -7.96 -13.01 3.63
CA LEU A 266 -7.96 -13.73 2.35
C LEU A 266 -8.78 -15.02 2.40
N VAL A 267 -8.60 -15.81 3.49
CA VAL A 267 -9.23 -17.12 3.60
C VAL A 267 -10.65 -17.01 4.17
N PHE A 268 -10.82 -16.26 5.26
CA PHE A 268 -12.09 -16.20 5.99
C PHE A 268 -12.92 -14.98 5.62
N GLY A 269 -12.32 -13.82 5.36
CA GLY A 269 -13.05 -12.58 5.05
C GLY A 269 -13.86 -12.70 3.77
N TYR A 270 -13.22 -13.11 2.68
CA TYR A 270 -13.92 -13.29 1.41
C TYR A 270 -14.82 -14.54 1.38
N ALA A 271 -14.43 -15.62 2.09
CA ALA A 271 -15.31 -16.77 2.26
C ALA A 271 -16.62 -16.40 2.97
N LEU A 272 -16.52 -15.61 4.03
CA LEU A 272 -17.68 -15.10 4.76
C LEU A 272 -18.51 -14.13 3.91
N PHE A 273 -17.87 -13.29 3.11
CA PHE A 273 -18.56 -12.38 2.20
C PHE A 273 -19.37 -13.14 1.14
N ILE A 274 -18.78 -14.17 0.51
CA ILE A 274 -19.49 -15.06 -0.44
C ILE A 274 -20.66 -15.79 0.24
N LEU A 275 -20.44 -16.32 1.45
CA LEU A 275 -21.48 -17.05 2.18
C LEU A 275 -22.66 -16.16 2.54
N ILE A 276 -22.41 -14.97 3.06
CA ILE A 276 -23.48 -14.07 3.54
C ILE A 276 -24.16 -13.34 2.38
N ALA A 277 -23.38 -12.73 1.48
CA ALA A 277 -23.93 -11.85 0.46
C ALA A 277 -24.44 -12.59 -0.78
N ALA A 278 -23.77 -13.66 -1.20
CA ALA A 278 -24.19 -14.46 -2.35
C ALA A 278 -24.96 -15.75 -1.97
N ARG A 279 -24.87 -16.20 -0.70
CA ARG A 279 -25.42 -17.48 -0.21
C ARG A 279 -24.92 -18.68 -1.00
N LEU A 280 -23.66 -18.62 -1.42
CA LEU A 280 -22.97 -19.68 -2.17
C LEU A 280 -21.96 -20.40 -1.29
N ASN A 281 -21.53 -21.60 -1.72
CA ASN A 281 -20.51 -22.36 -1.02
C ASN A 281 -19.14 -21.69 -1.14
N PRO A 282 -18.57 -21.16 -0.05
CA PRO A 282 -17.32 -20.41 -0.09
C PRO A 282 -16.08 -21.28 -0.41
N PHE A 283 -16.12 -22.58 -0.11
CA PHE A 283 -15.01 -23.49 -0.40
C PHE A 283 -14.78 -23.66 -1.89
N ILE A 284 -15.86 -23.63 -2.69
CA ILE A 284 -15.79 -23.69 -4.15
C ILE A 284 -15.11 -22.43 -4.67
N PHE A 285 -15.52 -21.25 -4.16
CA PHE A 285 -14.87 -19.98 -4.51
C PHE A 285 -13.38 -20.02 -4.22
N VAL A 286 -13.00 -20.34 -2.98
CA VAL A 286 -11.58 -20.36 -2.55
C VAL A 286 -10.77 -21.31 -3.42
N LYS A 287 -11.29 -22.51 -3.71
CA LYS A 287 -10.60 -23.50 -4.56
C LYS A 287 -10.34 -22.95 -5.97
N LYS A 288 -11.36 -22.39 -6.62
CA LYS A 288 -11.26 -21.89 -8.01
C LYS A 288 -10.40 -20.64 -8.13
N ILE A 289 -10.51 -19.71 -7.17
CA ILE A 289 -9.78 -18.45 -7.20
C ILE A 289 -8.32 -18.57 -6.75
N SER A 290 -7.93 -19.69 -6.14
CA SER A 290 -6.58 -19.89 -5.57
C SER A 290 -5.45 -19.65 -6.57
N LYS A 291 -5.63 -20.04 -7.84
CA LYS A 291 -4.64 -19.79 -8.90
C LYS A 291 -4.47 -18.30 -9.23
N VAL A 292 -5.55 -17.52 -9.15
CA VAL A 292 -5.49 -16.06 -9.31
C VAL A 292 -4.77 -15.43 -8.11
N ALA A 293 -5.06 -15.92 -6.91
CA ALA A 293 -4.36 -15.51 -5.68
C ALA A 293 -2.85 -15.76 -5.79
N LEU A 294 -2.45 -16.97 -6.21
CA LEU A 294 -1.03 -17.32 -6.41
C LEU A 294 -0.37 -16.51 -7.52
N PHE A 295 -1.10 -16.21 -8.58
CA PHE A 295 -0.58 -15.37 -9.66
C PHE A 295 -0.41 -13.92 -9.21
N GLY A 296 -1.38 -13.36 -8.48
CA GLY A 296 -1.28 -12.03 -7.85
C GLY A 296 -0.10 -11.95 -6.88
N PHE A 297 0.07 -12.97 -6.04
CA PHE A 297 1.23 -13.10 -5.15
C PHE A 297 2.55 -13.06 -5.94
N SER A 298 2.66 -13.85 -7.00
CA SER A 298 3.89 -13.96 -7.79
C SER A 298 4.24 -12.69 -8.56
N THR A 299 3.23 -11.97 -9.07
CA THR A 299 3.44 -10.78 -9.91
C THR A 299 3.51 -9.49 -9.09
N SER A 300 2.91 -9.47 -7.89
CA SER A 300 2.68 -8.27 -7.09
C SER A 300 2.05 -7.13 -7.89
N SER A 301 1.21 -7.46 -8.87
CA SER A 301 0.56 -6.47 -9.76
C SER A 301 -0.86 -6.93 -10.09
N SER A 302 -1.84 -6.20 -9.59
CA SER A 302 -3.25 -6.45 -9.90
C SER A 302 -3.52 -6.29 -11.40
N ALA A 303 -2.87 -5.32 -12.05
CA ALA A 303 -3.00 -5.12 -13.49
C ALA A 303 -2.49 -6.31 -14.31
N SER A 304 -1.39 -6.93 -13.91
CA SER A 304 -0.87 -8.13 -14.57
C SER A 304 -1.75 -9.36 -14.34
N SER A 305 -2.49 -9.38 -13.24
CA SER A 305 -3.37 -10.50 -12.86
C SER A 305 -4.76 -10.41 -13.51
N LEU A 306 -5.14 -9.24 -14.04
CA LEU A 306 -6.47 -9.00 -14.59
C LEU A 306 -6.90 -10.01 -15.67
N PRO A 307 -6.08 -10.38 -16.68
CA PRO A 307 -6.52 -11.33 -17.69
C PRO A 307 -6.85 -12.72 -17.12
N LEU A 308 -6.03 -13.23 -16.18
CA LEU A 308 -6.29 -14.50 -15.53
C LEU A 308 -7.49 -14.41 -14.61
N ASN A 309 -7.64 -13.30 -13.88
CA ASN A 309 -8.78 -13.06 -13.01
C ASN A 309 -10.09 -13.02 -13.80
N THR A 310 -10.13 -12.31 -14.93
CA THR A 310 -11.28 -12.24 -15.82
C THR A 310 -11.64 -13.63 -16.34
N LYS A 311 -10.66 -14.36 -16.88
CA LYS A 311 -10.89 -15.71 -17.38
C LYS A 311 -11.46 -16.63 -16.31
N THR A 312 -10.86 -16.66 -15.13
CA THR A 312 -11.32 -17.50 -14.01
C THR A 312 -12.72 -17.09 -13.53
N THR A 313 -12.98 -15.79 -13.45
CA THR A 313 -14.27 -15.26 -12.97
C THR A 313 -15.41 -15.57 -13.94
N VAL A 314 -15.18 -15.50 -15.24
CA VAL A 314 -16.20 -15.81 -16.26
C VAL A 314 -16.34 -17.33 -16.44
N GLU A 315 -15.24 -18.01 -16.77
CA GLU A 315 -15.31 -19.41 -17.23
C GLU A 315 -15.46 -20.42 -16.09
N GLU A 316 -15.01 -20.09 -14.87
CA GLU A 316 -15.03 -21.06 -13.77
C GLU A 316 -15.91 -20.64 -12.59
N LEU A 317 -16.04 -19.33 -12.32
CA LEU A 317 -16.95 -18.84 -11.29
C LEU A 317 -18.35 -18.52 -11.86
N GLY A 318 -18.56 -18.60 -13.19
CA GLY A 318 -19.87 -18.45 -13.82
C GLY A 318 -20.42 -17.01 -13.84
N VAL A 319 -19.57 -16.01 -13.64
CA VAL A 319 -19.97 -14.59 -13.71
C VAL A 319 -20.14 -14.18 -15.16
N SER A 320 -21.23 -13.50 -15.50
CA SER A 320 -21.43 -12.97 -16.86
C SER A 320 -20.30 -12.05 -17.28
N GLU A 321 -19.92 -12.08 -18.56
CA GLU A 321 -18.85 -11.26 -19.13
C GLU A 321 -19.11 -9.75 -18.94
N GLU A 322 -20.39 -9.32 -19.03
CA GLU A 322 -20.81 -7.95 -18.81
C GLU A 322 -20.42 -7.44 -17.41
N ILE A 323 -20.66 -8.24 -16.36
CA ILE A 323 -20.33 -7.86 -14.98
C ILE A 323 -18.83 -7.97 -14.73
N ALA A 324 -18.19 -9.04 -15.21
CA ALA A 324 -16.78 -9.25 -15.02
C ALA A 324 -15.93 -8.15 -15.68
N SER A 325 -16.27 -7.76 -16.93
CA SER A 325 -15.55 -6.73 -17.68
C SER A 325 -15.69 -5.33 -17.08
N PHE A 326 -16.71 -5.09 -16.26
CA PHE A 326 -16.87 -3.84 -15.52
C PHE A 326 -16.22 -3.93 -14.13
N THR A 327 -16.58 -4.94 -13.34
CA THR A 327 -16.21 -5.03 -11.91
C THR A 327 -14.73 -5.26 -11.71
N LEU A 328 -14.09 -6.15 -12.48
CA LEU A 328 -12.69 -6.50 -12.27
C LEU A 328 -11.71 -5.35 -12.60
N PRO A 329 -11.84 -4.63 -13.74
CA PRO A 329 -10.97 -3.47 -14.01
C PRO A 329 -11.22 -2.30 -13.04
N LEU A 330 -12.45 -2.12 -12.56
CA LEU A 330 -12.77 -1.12 -11.54
C LEU A 330 -12.16 -1.50 -10.19
N GLY A 331 -12.33 -2.77 -9.78
CA GLY A 331 -11.78 -3.31 -8.53
C GLY A 331 -10.26 -3.21 -8.47
N MET A 332 -9.58 -3.49 -9.56
CA MET A 332 -8.12 -3.35 -9.68
C MET A 332 -7.60 -1.98 -9.20
N THR A 333 -8.42 -0.94 -9.23
CA THR A 333 -8.05 0.43 -8.84
C THR A 333 -8.72 0.92 -7.57
N ILE A 334 -9.89 0.41 -7.20
CA ILE A 334 -10.69 0.88 -6.07
C ILE A 334 -10.70 -0.12 -4.90
N ASN A 335 -10.71 -1.42 -5.19
CA ASN A 335 -10.84 -2.46 -4.17
C ASN A 335 -9.46 -2.93 -3.66
N MET A 336 -8.83 -2.10 -2.86
CA MET A 336 -7.46 -2.29 -2.36
C MET A 336 -7.46 -2.69 -0.87
N ASN A 337 -8.24 -3.70 -0.49
CA ASN A 337 -8.44 -4.13 0.90
C ASN A 337 -7.14 -4.57 1.59
N GLY A 338 -6.28 -5.31 0.89
CA GLY A 338 -4.99 -5.72 1.41
C GLY A 338 -4.06 -4.53 1.65
N THR A 339 -4.10 -3.55 0.75
CA THR A 339 -3.35 -2.29 0.91
C THR A 339 -3.84 -1.52 2.13
N ALA A 340 -5.16 -1.41 2.33
CA ALA A 340 -5.74 -0.75 3.48
C ALA A 340 -5.36 -1.44 4.81
N ILE A 341 -5.42 -2.79 4.88
CA ILE A 341 -4.98 -3.57 6.05
C ILE A 341 -3.52 -3.27 6.37
N MET A 342 -2.66 -3.36 5.38
CA MET A 342 -1.23 -3.11 5.53
C MET A 342 -0.96 -1.68 6.02
N GLN A 343 -1.60 -0.67 5.43
CA GLN A 343 -1.41 0.73 5.77
C GLN A 343 -1.88 1.07 7.19
N VAL A 344 -3.01 0.53 7.65
CA VAL A 344 -3.49 0.75 9.02
C VAL A 344 -2.53 0.15 10.04
N ILE A 345 -2.13 -1.12 9.86
CA ILE A 345 -1.22 -1.78 10.80
C ILE A 345 0.16 -1.10 10.79
N ALA A 346 0.65 -0.70 9.60
CA ALA A 346 1.90 0.04 9.44
C ALA A 346 1.86 1.41 10.14
N ALA A 347 0.77 2.16 9.99
CA ALA A 347 0.61 3.45 10.65
C ALA A 347 0.56 3.32 12.17
N ILE A 348 -0.11 2.29 12.71
CA ILE A 348 -0.12 1.98 14.14
C ILE A 348 1.28 1.59 14.63
N PHE A 349 2.00 0.75 13.86
CA PHE A 349 3.39 0.38 14.16
C PHE A 349 4.30 1.62 14.21
N ILE A 350 4.22 2.49 13.19
CA ILE A 350 5.04 3.71 13.12
C ILE A 350 4.68 4.65 14.27
N ALA A 351 3.40 4.86 14.55
CA ALA A 351 2.96 5.70 15.66
C ALA A 351 3.50 5.18 17.00
N SER A 352 3.39 3.87 17.24
CA SER A 352 3.92 3.22 18.46
C SER A 352 5.44 3.37 18.58
N SER A 353 6.16 3.11 17.48
CA SER A 353 7.63 3.19 17.45
C SER A 353 8.16 4.62 17.59
N ALA A 354 7.39 5.60 17.13
CA ALA A 354 7.78 7.01 17.11
C ALA A 354 7.25 7.81 18.33
N GLY A 355 6.59 7.14 19.28
CA GLY A 355 6.10 7.77 20.53
C GLY A 355 4.85 8.62 20.35
N TYR A 356 4.10 8.46 19.26
CA TYR A 356 2.81 9.14 19.09
C TYR A 356 1.71 8.45 19.89
N GLU A 357 0.77 9.24 20.39
CA GLU A 357 -0.37 8.71 21.11
C GLU A 357 -1.34 7.97 20.18
N ILE A 358 -1.74 6.77 20.57
CA ILE A 358 -2.68 5.92 19.83
C ILE A 358 -4.03 5.90 20.53
N THR A 359 -4.88 6.86 20.20
CA THR A 359 -6.26 6.94 20.66
C THR A 359 -7.21 6.27 19.68
N VAL A 360 -8.45 5.96 20.12
CA VAL A 360 -9.51 5.47 19.23
C VAL A 360 -9.82 6.48 18.12
N GLY A 361 -9.76 7.78 18.43
CA GLY A 361 -9.93 8.85 17.45
C GLY A 361 -8.83 8.82 16.36
N ASN A 362 -7.57 8.68 16.77
CA ASN A 362 -6.45 8.59 15.84
C ASN A 362 -6.56 7.35 14.93
N ILE A 363 -7.00 6.20 15.47
CA ILE A 363 -7.20 4.99 14.69
C ILE A 363 -8.32 5.17 13.65
N ALA A 364 -9.42 5.83 14.02
CA ALA A 364 -10.49 6.12 13.08
C ALA A 364 -10.00 7.00 11.91
N ILE A 365 -9.15 8.01 12.20
CA ILE A 365 -8.55 8.87 11.16
C ILE A 365 -7.55 8.08 10.31
N ILE A 366 -6.66 7.28 10.92
CA ILE A 366 -5.75 6.39 10.20
C ILE A 366 -6.54 5.49 9.25
N SER A 367 -7.63 4.89 9.72
CA SER A 367 -8.46 3.99 8.91
C SER A 367 -9.10 4.72 7.73
N LEU A 368 -9.63 5.92 7.96
CA LEU A 368 -10.20 6.75 6.89
C LEU A 368 -9.14 7.16 5.86
N LEU A 369 -7.98 7.62 6.32
CA LEU A 369 -6.87 8.00 5.45
C LEU A 369 -6.33 6.78 4.67
N ALA A 370 -6.21 5.61 5.30
CA ALA A 370 -5.79 4.38 4.65
C ALA A 370 -6.80 3.90 3.60
N LEU A 371 -8.11 3.99 3.89
CA LEU A 371 -9.15 3.68 2.90
C LEU A 371 -9.00 4.56 1.65
N ILE A 372 -8.86 5.85 1.85
CA ILE A 372 -8.75 6.83 0.76
C ILE A 372 -7.42 6.64 0.02
N ALA A 373 -6.33 6.49 0.74
CA ALA A 373 -5.01 6.26 0.17
C ALA A 373 -4.94 4.95 -0.62
N SER A 374 -5.61 3.90 -0.15
CA SER A 374 -5.66 2.62 -0.85
C SER A 374 -6.36 2.73 -2.21
N ILE A 375 -7.47 3.47 -2.31
CA ILE A 375 -8.17 3.74 -3.57
C ILE A 375 -7.27 4.50 -4.58
N GLY A 376 -6.39 5.37 -4.09
CA GLY A 376 -5.42 6.10 -4.93
C GLY A 376 -4.16 5.30 -5.28
N THR A 377 -4.01 4.09 -4.76
CA THR A 377 -2.80 3.28 -4.98
C THR A 377 -2.82 2.66 -6.38
N PRO A 378 -1.79 2.86 -7.21
CA PRO A 378 -1.73 2.21 -8.51
C PRO A 378 -1.55 0.70 -8.39
N ALA A 379 -2.07 -0.03 -9.37
CA ALA A 379 -1.99 -1.50 -9.45
C ALA A 379 -0.58 -2.01 -9.82
N ALA A 380 0.47 -1.37 -9.29
CA ALA A 380 1.88 -1.62 -9.57
C ALA A 380 2.61 -2.13 -8.33
N PRO A 381 3.67 -2.95 -8.50
CA PRO A 381 4.44 -3.46 -7.37
C PRO A 381 5.08 -2.34 -6.54
N GLY A 382 4.97 -2.43 -5.20
CA GLY A 382 5.59 -1.48 -4.28
C GLY A 382 4.78 -0.21 -3.98
N ALA A 383 3.70 0.03 -4.71
CA ALA A 383 2.94 1.26 -4.59
C ALA A 383 2.25 1.44 -3.22
N GLY A 384 1.81 0.35 -2.59
CA GLY A 384 1.10 0.39 -1.32
C GLY A 384 1.92 0.99 -0.17
N ALA A 385 3.18 0.56 -0.04
CA ALA A 385 4.08 1.09 0.98
C ALA A 385 4.48 2.55 0.73
N ILE A 386 4.52 2.97 -0.53
CA ILE A 386 4.83 4.36 -0.89
C ILE A 386 3.67 5.27 -0.48
N ILE A 387 2.45 4.89 -0.84
CA ILE A 387 1.25 5.66 -0.51
C ILE A 387 0.98 5.67 1.01
N LEU A 388 1.51 4.72 1.78
CA LEU A 388 1.50 4.78 3.26
C LEU A 388 2.02 6.13 3.78
N PHE A 389 3.03 6.72 3.14
CA PHE A 389 3.55 8.04 3.54
C PHE A 389 2.46 9.12 3.54
N THR A 390 1.46 8.99 2.69
CA THR A 390 0.28 9.84 2.66
C THR A 390 -0.53 9.79 3.95
N VAL A 391 -0.72 8.57 4.48
CA VAL A 391 -1.42 8.36 5.76
C VAL A 391 -0.61 8.99 6.89
N LEU A 392 0.71 8.78 6.91
CA LEU A 392 1.60 9.36 7.93
C LEU A 392 1.60 10.88 7.90
N THR A 393 1.67 11.47 6.71
CA THR A 393 1.63 12.93 6.53
C THR A 393 0.27 13.50 6.96
N GLY A 394 -0.83 12.81 6.60
CA GLY A 394 -2.17 13.20 7.02
C GLY A 394 -2.38 13.15 8.54
N MET A 395 -1.66 12.25 9.24
CA MET A 395 -1.64 12.15 10.69
C MET A 395 -0.62 13.07 11.37
N GLY A 396 0.26 13.73 10.60
CA GLY A 396 1.38 14.51 11.16
C GLY A 396 2.51 13.67 11.74
N TYR A 397 2.63 12.38 11.37
CA TYR A 397 3.68 11.47 11.83
C TYR A 397 4.94 11.65 11.00
N GLN A 398 5.73 12.69 11.31
CA GLN A 398 6.88 13.12 10.49
C GLN A 398 8.17 13.34 11.29
N ASN A 399 8.22 12.94 12.56
CA ASN A 399 9.46 13.01 13.32
C ASN A 399 10.48 11.96 12.81
N ASP A 400 11.74 12.10 13.19
CA ASP A 400 12.84 11.23 12.72
C ASP A 400 12.58 9.76 13.01
N ALA A 401 11.95 9.43 14.15
CA ALA A 401 11.59 8.07 14.51
C ALA A 401 10.52 7.48 13.58
N ALA A 402 9.52 8.27 13.19
CA ALA A 402 8.50 7.85 12.24
C ALA A 402 9.10 7.64 10.84
N LEU A 403 9.97 8.54 10.40
CA LEU A 403 10.67 8.40 9.12
C LEU A 403 11.60 7.18 9.11
N LEU A 404 12.25 6.89 10.22
CA LEU A 404 13.06 5.70 10.39
C LEU A 404 12.20 4.42 10.31
N ALA A 405 11.11 4.35 11.09
CA ALA A 405 10.21 3.21 11.07
C ALA A 405 9.58 3.01 9.68
N TYR A 406 9.23 4.10 8.99
CA TYR A 406 8.77 4.05 7.60
C TYR A 406 9.83 3.51 6.65
N SER A 407 11.09 3.93 6.80
CA SER A 407 12.21 3.42 5.98
C SER A 407 12.44 1.92 6.20
N LEU A 408 12.28 1.43 7.43
CA LEU A 408 12.32 0.00 7.73
C LEU A 408 11.19 -0.74 7.00
N ILE A 409 9.97 -0.23 7.04
CA ILE A 409 8.84 -0.83 6.30
C ILE A 409 9.17 -0.90 4.81
N LEU A 410 9.62 0.18 4.18
CA LEU A 410 9.98 0.18 2.76
C LEU A 410 10.97 -0.94 2.41
N ALA A 411 11.91 -1.22 3.31
CA ALA A 411 12.92 -2.24 3.11
C ALA A 411 12.40 -3.68 3.23
N ILE A 412 11.50 -3.93 4.21
CA ILE A 412 11.06 -5.30 4.54
C ILE A 412 9.70 -5.68 3.96
N ASN A 413 8.94 -4.71 3.42
CA ASN A 413 7.54 -4.88 3.06
C ASN A 413 7.30 -5.72 1.79
N ARG A 414 8.33 -6.05 1.03
CA ARG A 414 8.16 -6.73 -0.26
C ARG A 414 7.36 -8.04 -0.19
N PRO A 415 7.62 -8.98 0.74
CA PRO A 415 6.81 -10.19 0.90
C PRO A 415 5.35 -9.88 1.30
N VAL A 416 5.16 -8.83 2.12
CA VAL A 416 3.83 -8.37 2.52
C VAL A 416 3.04 -7.90 1.31
N GLU A 417 3.65 -7.09 0.42
CA GLU A 417 3.00 -6.58 -0.80
C GLU A 417 2.60 -7.67 -1.80
N MET A 418 3.36 -8.76 -1.86
CA MET A 418 2.98 -9.94 -2.64
C MET A 418 1.64 -10.49 -2.15
N LEU A 419 1.47 -10.62 -0.82
CA LEU A 419 0.23 -11.11 -0.21
C LEU A 419 -0.90 -10.07 -0.30
N VAL A 420 -0.59 -8.78 -0.15
CA VAL A 420 -1.52 -7.67 -0.38
C VAL A 420 -2.15 -7.76 -1.76
N THR A 421 -1.34 -7.94 -2.79
CA THR A 421 -1.83 -8.07 -4.18
C THR A 421 -2.70 -9.33 -4.36
N SER A 422 -2.28 -10.46 -3.77
CA SER A 422 -3.07 -11.69 -3.77
C SER A 422 -4.49 -11.45 -3.22
N LEU A 423 -4.57 -10.74 -2.09
CA LEU A 423 -5.84 -10.42 -1.44
C LEU A 423 -6.69 -9.47 -2.29
N ASN A 424 -6.09 -8.42 -2.87
CA ASN A 424 -6.81 -7.45 -3.68
C ASN A 424 -7.49 -8.11 -4.90
N VAL A 425 -6.75 -8.93 -5.67
CA VAL A 425 -7.31 -9.57 -6.87
C VAL A 425 -8.39 -10.59 -6.57
N VAL A 426 -8.32 -11.27 -5.41
CA VAL A 426 -9.38 -12.18 -4.94
C VAL A 426 -10.63 -11.39 -4.57
N GLY A 427 -10.48 -10.23 -3.94
CA GLY A 427 -11.60 -9.35 -3.57
C GLY A 427 -12.38 -8.83 -4.77
N ASP A 428 -11.70 -8.56 -5.88
CA ASP A 428 -12.34 -8.16 -7.14
C ASP A 428 -13.28 -9.25 -7.64
N ALA A 429 -12.80 -10.50 -7.70
CA ALA A 429 -13.60 -11.65 -8.11
C ALA A 429 -14.73 -11.94 -7.11
N ALA A 430 -14.48 -11.86 -5.80
CA ALA A 430 -15.52 -12.07 -4.79
C ALA A 430 -16.68 -11.08 -4.96
N THR A 431 -16.36 -9.82 -5.21
CA THR A 431 -17.38 -8.79 -5.45
C THR A 431 -18.10 -9.02 -6.77
N ALA A 432 -17.41 -9.43 -7.85
CA ALA A 432 -18.02 -9.77 -9.12
C ALA A 432 -19.04 -10.91 -8.97
N VAL A 433 -18.72 -11.97 -8.21
CA VAL A 433 -19.64 -13.09 -7.91
C VAL A 433 -20.87 -12.61 -7.15
N VAL A 434 -20.69 -11.78 -6.11
CA VAL A 434 -21.83 -11.25 -5.32
C VAL A 434 -22.73 -10.36 -6.17
N VAL A 435 -22.16 -9.49 -7.00
CA VAL A 435 -22.93 -8.63 -7.92
C VAL A 435 -23.66 -9.46 -8.94
N ALA A 436 -23.01 -10.45 -9.59
CA ALA A 436 -23.62 -11.33 -10.56
C ALA A 436 -24.79 -12.14 -9.97
N LYS A 437 -24.62 -12.67 -8.77
CA LYS A 437 -25.68 -13.36 -8.05
C LYS A 437 -26.87 -12.45 -7.80
N SER A 438 -26.62 -11.20 -7.38
CA SER A 438 -27.67 -10.21 -7.09
C SER A 438 -28.40 -9.67 -8.32
N GLU A 439 -27.82 -9.83 -9.52
CA GLU A 439 -28.37 -9.43 -10.81
C GLU A 439 -28.95 -10.61 -11.61
N ASN A 440 -29.00 -11.83 -11.04
CA ASN A 440 -29.36 -13.08 -11.70
C ASN A 440 -28.53 -13.33 -12.98
N ALA A 441 -27.27 -12.95 -12.95
CA ALA A 441 -26.30 -13.05 -14.03
C ALA A 441 -25.10 -13.94 -13.65
N LEU A 442 -25.31 -14.83 -12.67
CA LEU A 442 -24.38 -15.88 -12.26
C LEU A 442 -24.90 -17.24 -12.75
N ASP A 443 -24.06 -17.98 -13.46
CA ASP A 443 -24.30 -19.37 -13.79
C ASP A 443 -23.89 -20.26 -12.61
N GLU A 444 -24.89 -20.73 -11.86
CA GLU A 444 -24.64 -21.55 -10.66
C GLU A 444 -24.23 -23.00 -11.01
N GLU A 445 -24.53 -23.51 -12.21
CA GLU A 445 -24.06 -24.81 -12.65
C GLU A 445 -22.54 -24.75 -12.89
N ILE A 446 -22.06 -23.70 -13.58
CA ILE A 446 -20.63 -23.46 -13.73
C ILE A 446 -19.97 -23.22 -12.35
N TYR A 447 -20.59 -22.40 -11.48
CA TYR A 447 -20.05 -22.15 -10.15
C TYR A 447 -19.85 -23.45 -9.35
N ASN A 448 -20.85 -24.35 -9.37
CA ASN A 448 -20.87 -25.61 -8.60
C ASN A 448 -20.12 -26.75 -9.29
N SER A 449 -19.79 -26.64 -10.58
CA SER A 449 -19.07 -27.69 -11.30
C SER A 449 -17.70 -27.95 -10.74
N THR A 450 -17.35 -29.22 -10.56
CA THR A 450 -16.03 -29.66 -10.04
C THR A 450 -15.03 -29.97 -11.17
N GLU A 451 -15.49 -30.05 -12.41
CA GLU A 451 -14.75 -30.65 -13.55
C GLU A 451 -13.84 -29.69 -14.32
N ALA A 452 -13.94 -28.36 -14.14
CA ALA A 452 -13.28 -27.38 -15.01
C ALA A 452 -11.78 -27.12 -14.70
N VAL A 453 -11.10 -27.91 -13.86
CA VAL A 453 -9.75 -27.56 -13.36
C VAL A 453 -8.61 -28.32 -14.03
N LEU A 454 -8.84 -29.36 -14.83
CA LEU A 454 -7.76 -30.28 -15.25
C LEU A 454 -7.45 -30.36 -16.75
N GLU A 455 -8.12 -29.64 -17.65
CA GLU A 455 -7.89 -29.87 -19.09
C GLU A 455 -6.97 -28.87 -19.82
N ASN A 456 -6.38 -27.88 -19.17
CA ASN A 456 -5.39 -27.01 -19.85
C ASN A 456 -4.29 -26.52 -18.87
N ALA A 457 -3.48 -27.43 -18.34
CA ALA A 457 -2.21 -27.09 -17.69
C ALA A 457 -1.04 -27.24 -18.68
#